data_3cc1bdbe72f6600794644cd4bd052468
#
_entry.id   3cc1bdbe72f6600794644cd4bd052468
#
_cell.length_a   1.000
_cell.length_b   1.000
_cell.length_c   1.000
_cell.angle_alpha   90.00
_cell.angle_beta   90.00
_cell.angle_gamma   90.00
#
_symmetry.space_group_name_H-M   'P 1'
#
loop_
_entity.id
_entity.type
_entity.pdbx_description
1 polymer ?
#
loop_
_entity_poly.entity_id
_entity_poly.type
_entity_poly.pdbx_seq_one_letter_code
_entity_poly.pdbx_strand_id
1 'polypeptide(L)'
;MDPCATLATELRAAVPAGGLSIEFQPIFDLDGSGQPDRPVAVEALCRWHHPRFGMISPVHFIPLAETHGIIADLGAAVLTRAGRQVAAWQRAGHDLGLSVNASPSEFSAAWVDTVAQRADELGLSAGSLTIEITESPAPQLLPRVLAVLERARAAGLGLSIDDLGAGDTTTPMLDALPLTEVKIDRSLTQRADAEADEAVAAAVEQARRNEWSVVAEGIETHDDLERARRRGCDRGQGFLLGKPMPASELTALLSA
;
A
#
# COMPACT_ATOMS: atom_id res chain seq x y z
N MET A 1 15.93 -17.21 27.56
CA MET A 1 15.72 -15.92 26.84
C MET A 1 14.55 -16.14 25.90
N ASP A 2 13.56 -15.29 25.93
CA ASP A 2 12.39 -15.42 25.05
C ASP A 2 12.81 -15.23 23.58
N PRO A 3 12.57 -16.18 22.67
CA PRO A 3 12.94 -16.06 21.26
C PRO A 3 12.33 -14.82 20.58
N CYS A 4 11.11 -14.45 20.94
CA CYS A 4 10.43 -13.27 20.38
C CYS A 4 11.13 -11.97 20.81
N ALA A 5 11.53 -11.84 22.08
CA ALA A 5 12.25 -10.68 22.58
C ALA A 5 13.64 -10.53 21.94
N THR A 6 14.30 -11.66 21.65
CA THR A 6 15.58 -11.67 20.94
C THR A 6 15.40 -11.16 19.51
N LEU A 7 14.41 -11.68 18.79
CA LEU A 7 14.13 -11.30 17.40
C LEU A 7 13.70 -9.82 17.28
N ALA A 8 12.94 -9.32 18.27
CA ALA A 8 12.58 -7.90 18.34
C ALA A 8 13.81 -6.99 18.53
N THR A 9 14.77 -7.41 19.35
CA THR A 9 16.03 -6.67 19.54
C THR A 9 16.83 -6.65 18.23
N GLU A 10 16.89 -7.78 17.53
CA GLU A 10 17.57 -7.90 16.23
C GLU A 10 16.87 -7.05 15.15
N LEU A 11 15.52 -7.02 15.11
CA LEU A 11 14.75 -6.13 14.22
C LEU A 11 15.06 -4.65 14.51
N ARG A 12 15.01 -4.24 15.78
CA ARG A 12 15.31 -2.86 16.19
C ARG A 12 16.72 -2.42 15.74
N ALA A 13 17.69 -3.33 15.80
CA ALA A 13 19.03 -3.06 15.31
C ALA A 13 19.09 -3.02 13.77
N ALA A 14 18.31 -3.85 13.07
CA ALA A 14 18.30 -3.94 11.62
C ALA A 14 17.70 -2.69 10.93
N VAL A 15 16.72 -2.02 11.55
CA VAL A 15 16.06 -0.83 11.00
C VAL A 15 17.07 0.26 10.57
N PRO A 16 17.98 0.76 11.45
CA PRO A 16 19.00 1.75 11.07
C PRO A 16 20.17 1.14 10.31
N ALA A 17 20.52 -0.12 10.54
CA ALA A 17 21.77 -0.74 10.05
C ALA A 17 21.70 -1.24 8.60
N GLY A 18 20.59 -1.08 7.90
CA GLY A 18 20.46 -1.53 6.49
C GLY A 18 20.07 -3.01 6.35
N GLY A 19 19.67 -3.70 7.42
CA GLY A 19 19.15 -5.07 7.38
C GLY A 19 17.77 -5.20 6.72
N LEU A 20 17.15 -4.07 6.37
CA LEU A 20 15.89 -3.99 5.63
C LEU A 20 16.17 -3.58 4.18
N SER A 21 15.48 -4.18 3.23
CA SER A 21 15.41 -3.72 1.85
C SER A 21 13.97 -3.35 1.48
N ILE A 22 13.81 -2.57 0.42
CA ILE A 22 12.51 -2.24 -0.17
C ILE A 22 12.44 -2.88 -1.54
N GLU A 23 11.39 -3.64 -1.75
CA GLU A 23 10.94 -4.03 -3.09
C GLU A 23 9.76 -3.15 -3.48
N PHE A 24 9.62 -2.92 -4.76
CA PHE A 24 8.55 -2.12 -5.33
C PHE A 24 7.66 -3.01 -6.19
N GLN A 25 6.37 -3.01 -5.92
CA GLN A 25 5.42 -3.68 -6.78
C GLN A 25 4.67 -2.65 -7.62
N PRO A 26 4.73 -2.76 -8.96
CA PRO A 26 4.10 -1.78 -9.84
C PRO A 26 2.58 -1.93 -9.84
N ILE A 27 1.91 -0.77 -9.91
CA ILE A 27 0.46 -0.61 -10.08
C ILE A 27 0.24 0.06 -11.44
N PHE A 28 -0.68 -0.47 -12.23
CA PHE A 28 -0.94 -0.03 -13.59
C PHE A 28 -2.38 0.45 -13.76
N ASP A 29 -2.60 1.45 -14.62
CA ASP A 29 -3.94 1.76 -15.08
C ASP A 29 -4.47 0.61 -15.96
N LEU A 30 -5.76 0.32 -15.80
CA LEU A 30 -6.45 -0.75 -16.55
C LEU A 30 -7.27 -0.21 -17.73
N ASP A 31 -7.16 1.06 -18.04
CA ASP A 31 -7.77 1.66 -19.19
C ASP A 31 -7.20 1.07 -20.48
N GLY A 32 -8.08 0.85 -21.46
CA GLY A 32 -7.67 0.32 -22.75
C GLY A 32 -7.65 -1.21 -22.86
N SER A 33 -7.30 -1.68 -24.06
CA SER A 33 -7.17 -3.09 -24.41
C SER A 33 -5.69 -3.47 -24.52
N GLY A 34 -5.34 -4.65 -24.05
CA GLY A 34 -3.96 -5.13 -24.04
C GLY A 34 -3.33 -5.15 -22.65
N GLN A 35 -2.09 -5.55 -22.57
CA GLN A 35 -1.37 -5.53 -21.30
C GLN A 35 -0.89 -4.11 -21.03
N PRO A 36 -1.11 -3.56 -19.81
CA PRO A 36 -0.57 -2.25 -19.44
C PRO A 36 0.96 -2.25 -19.53
N ASP A 37 1.53 -1.19 -20.07
CA ASP A 37 2.98 -1.10 -20.36
C ASP A 37 3.73 -0.18 -19.40
N ARG A 38 3.04 0.75 -18.73
CA ARG A 38 3.67 1.71 -17.81
C ARG A 38 2.98 1.74 -16.46
N PRO A 39 3.72 1.55 -15.35
CA PRO A 39 3.16 1.70 -14.03
C PRO A 39 2.87 3.19 -13.72
N VAL A 40 1.77 3.45 -13.03
CA VAL A 40 1.34 4.78 -12.55
C VAL A 40 1.65 4.99 -11.07
N ALA A 41 1.83 3.91 -10.33
CA ALA A 41 2.24 3.94 -8.94
C ALA A 41 3.06 2.70 -8.60
N VAL A 42 3.67 2.71 -7.43
CA VAL A 42 4.36 1.55 -6.85
C VAL A 42 4.01 1.41 -5.39
N GLU A 43 3.78 0.19 -4.95
CA GLU A 43 3.71 -0.14 -3.53
C GLU A 43 5.10 -0.50 -3.00
N ALA A 44 5.48 0.12 -1.87
CA ALA A 44 6.74 -0.14 -1.19
C ALA A 44 6.59 -1.28 -0.19
N LEU A 45 7.24 -2.38 -0.46
CA LEU A 45 7.17 -3.60 0.33
C LEU A 45 8.48 -3.83 1.08
N CYS A 46 8.44 -3.72 2.41
CA CYS A 46 9.60 -3.96 3.25
C CYS A 46 9.97 -5.44 3.30
N ARG A 47 11.28 -5.72 3.23
CA ARG A 47 11.85 -7.06 3.36
C ARG A 47 12.90 -7.05 4.45
N TRP A 48 12.83 -8.01 5.38
CA TRP A 48 13.83 -8.16 6.42
C TRP A 48 14.74 -9.34 6.13
N HIS A 49 16.01 -9.05 5.82
CA HIS A 49 17.03 -10.05 5.59
C HIS A 49 17.80 -10.31 6.90
N HIS A 50 17.41 -11.38 7.57
CA HIS A 50 18.01 -11.75 8.85
C HIS A 50 19.28 -12.63 8.62
N PRO A 51 20.42 -12.36 9.26
CA PRO A 51 21.67 -13.07 8.98
C PRO A 51 21.62 -14.58 9.26
N ARG A 52 20.76 -15.03 10.20
CA ARG A 52 20.60 -16.45 10.53
C ARG A 52 19.41 -17.13 9.85
N PHE A 53 18.33 -16.40 9.65
CA PHE A 53 17.04 -16.96 9.20
C PHE A 53 16.73 -16.66 7.74
N GLY A 54 17.59 -15.90 7.07
CA GLY A 54 17.30 -15.45 5.69
C GLY A 54 16.17 -14.42 5.67
N MET A 55 15.32 -14.45 4.66
CA MET A 55 14.20 -13.53 4.55
C MET A 55 13.09 -13.88 5.54
N ILE A 56 12.79 -12.94 6.45
CA ILE A 56 11.64 -13.03 7.36
C ILE A 56 10.47 -12.30 6.74
N SER A 57 9.32 -13.01 6.66
CA SER A 57 8.09 -12.46 6.08
C SER A 57 7.52 -11.30 6.91
N PRO A 58 6.93 -10.26 6.26
CA PRO A 58 6.19 -9.18 6.93
C PRO A 58 5.13 -9.67 7.92
N VAL A 59 4.42 -10.75 7.59
CA VAL A 59 3.42 -11.39 8.49
C VAL A 59 3.99 -11.75 9.86
N HIS A 60 5.30 -11.98 9.97
CA HIS A 60 5.96 -12.30 11.23
C HIS A 60 6.60 -11.08 11.90
N PHE A 61 7.23 -10.19 11.14
CA PHE A 61 7.95 -9.08 11.77
C PHE A 61 7.12 -7.82 12.00
N ILE A 62 6.03 -7.59 11.26
CA ILE A 62 5.15 -6.44 11.50
C ILE A 62 4.46 -6.54 12.87
N PRO A 63 3.77 -7.66 13.22
CA PRO A 63 3.21 -7.81 14.57
C PRO A 63 4.26 -7.73 15.69
N LEU A 64 5.48 -8.21 15.42
CA LEU A 64 6.58 -8.09 16.33
C LEU A 64 6.99 -6.62 16.53
N ALA A 65 7.07 -5.84 15.44
CA ALA A 65 7.38 -4.42 15.49
C ALA A 65 6.32 -3.63 16.26
N GLU A 66 5.04 -3.93 16.07
CA GLU A 66 3.92 -3.31 16.80
C GLU A 66 4.00 -3.62 18.30
N THR A 67 4.10 -4.91 18.65
CA THR A 67 4.14 -5.36 20.06
C THR A 67 5.32 -4.76 20.83
N HIS A 68 6.45 -4.53 20.17
CA HIS A 68 7.66 -4.03 20.80
C HIS A 68 7.96 -2.54 20.55
N GLY A 69 6.99 -1.78 19.98
CA GLY A 69 7.12 -0.34 19.74
C GLY A 69 8.24 0.03 18.75
N ILE A 70 8.44 -0.80 17.72
CA ILE A 70 9.43 -0.59 16.65
C ILE A 70 8.74 -0.07 15.38
N ILE A 71 7.40 -0.15 15.32
CA ILE A 71 6.64 0.07 14.08
C ILE A 71 6.85 1.50 13.52
N ALA A 72 6.91 2.51 14.37
CA ALA A 72 7.13 3.90 13.95
C ALA A 72 8.53 4.10 13.31
N ASP A 73 9.57 3.52 13.91
CA ASP A 73 10.93 3.57 13.34
C ASP A 73 11.00 2.81 12.01
N LEU A 74 10.30 1.68 11.93
CA LEU A 74 10.18 0.88 10.72
C LEU A 74 9.46 1.65 9.60
N GLY A 75 8.29 2.21 9.87
CA GLY A 75 7.52 3.02 8.92
C GLY A 75 8.32 4.22 8.41
N ALA A 76 8.98 4.95 9.31
CA ALA A 76 9.86 6.07 8.94
C ALA A 76 11.04 5.65 8.05
N ALA A 77 11.63 4.48 8.31
CA ALA A 77 12.72 3.93 7.49
C ALA A 77 12.21 3.51 6.10
N VAL A 78 11.04 2.87 6.01
CA VAL A 78 10.39 2.49 4.75
C VAL A 78 10.09 3.73 3.92
N LEU A 79 9.36 4.71 4.47
CA LEU A 79 9.03 5.96 3.79
C LEU A 79 10.28 6.69 3.30
N THR A 80 11.32 6.79 4.14
CA THR A 80 12.55 7.48 3.75
C THR A 80 13.26 6.79 2.58
N ARG A 81 13.34 5.47 2.59
CA ARG A 81 14.04 4.70 1.52
C ARG A 81 13.23 4.68 0.24
N ALA A 82 11.95 4.32 0.34
CA ALA A 82 11.05 4.27 -0.80
C ALA A 82 10.85 5.67 -1.43
N GLY A 83 10.59 6.68 -0.61
CA GLY A 83 10.38 8.04 -1.07
C GLY A 83 11.59 8.64 -1.78
N ARG A 84 12.82 8.39 -1.29
CA ARG A 84 14.04 8.80 -2.01
C ARG A 84 14.12 8.20 -3.41
N GLN A 85 13.77 6.92 -3.52
CA GLN A 85 13.83 6.23 -4.80
C GLN A 85 12.76 6.73 -5.76
N VAL A 86 11.49 6.87 -5.29
CA VAL A 86 10.40 7.39 -6.12
C VAL A 86 10.66 8.84 -6.53
N ALA A 87 11.09 9.70 -5.63
CA ALA A 87 11.49 11.07 -5.97
C ALA A 87 12.62 11.13 -7.02
N ALA A 88 13.53 10.14 -7.03
CA ALA A 88 14.55 10.05 -8.08
C ALA A 88 13.93 9.70 -9.44
N TRP A 89 12.97 8.77 -9.49
CA TRP A 89 12.23 8.45 -10.72
C TRP A 89 11.38 9.63 -11.19
N GLN A 90 10.69 10.33 -10.29
CA GLN A 90 9.92 11.53 -10.63
C GLN A 90 10.81 12.64 -11.24
N ARG A 91 12.00 12.87 -10.66
CA ARG A 91 12.98 13.81 -11.25
C ARG A 91 13.53 13.35 -12.61
N ALA A 92 13.52 12.06 -12.89
CA ALA A 92 13.87 11.51 -14.20
C ALA A 92 12.73 11.63 -15.23
N GLY A 93 11.57 12.18 -14.84
CA GLY A 93 10.43 12.44 -15.71
C GLY A 93 9.34 11.35 -15.70
N HIS A 94 9.41 10.40 -14.75
CA HIS A 94 8.33 9.41 -14.57
C HIS A 94 7.27 9.96 -13.63
N ASP A 95 6.01 10.01 -14.08
CA ASP A 95 4.86 10.36 -13.24
C ASP A 95 4.44 9.11 -12.46
N LEU A 96 4.97 8.97 -11.25
CA LEU A 96 4.87 7.74 -10.47
C LEU A 96 4.45 8.04 -9.04
N GLY A 97 3.33 7.46 -8.59
CA GLY A 97 2.89 7.48 -7.20
C GLY A 97 3.66 6.49 -6.32
N LEU A 98 3.62 6.72 -5.02
CA LEU A 98 4.16 5.83 -3.98
C LEU A 98 3.06 5.47 -3.00
N SER A 99 2.82 4.18 -2.81
CA SER A 99 2.00 3.65 -1.74
C SER A 99 2.88 3.06 -0.64
N VAL A 100 2.54 3.36 0.61
CA VAL A 100 3.20 2.82 1.80
C VAL A 100 2.19 2.33 2.81
N ASN A 101 2.43 1.14 3.35
CA ASN A 101 1.63 0.55 4.41
C ASN A 101 1.86 1.29 5.73
N ALA A 102 0.79 1.57 6.48
CA ALA A 102 0.83 2.17 7.81
C ALA A 102 0.01 1.37 8.82
N SER A 103 0.58 1.18 10.00
CA SER A 103 -0.16 0.56 11.11
C SER A 103 -1.13 1.57 11.74
N PRO A 104 -2.41 1.19 11.97
CA PRO A 104 -3.34 2.03 12.71
C PRO A 104 -2.85 2.43 14.11
N SER A 105 -1.92 1.68 14.69
CA SER A 105 -1.32 2.00 15.99
C SER A 105 -0.45 3.27 15.99
N GLU A 106 -0.01 3.73 14.81
CA GLU A 106 0.79 4.94 14.64
C GLU A 106 -0.07 6.20 14.50
N PHE A 107 -1.35 6.06 14.19
CA PHE A 107 -2.21 7.16 13.78
C PHE A 107 -2.38 8.22 14.86
N SER A 108 -1.77 9.38 14.62
CA SER A 108 -1.90 10.60 15.42
C SER A 108 -1.70 11.83 14.53
N ALA A 109 -2.13 13.00 15.00
CA ALA A 109 -1.87 14.25 14.29
C ALA A 109 -0.38 14.50 14.07
N ALA A 110 0.45 14.20 15.07
CA ALA A 110 1.91 14.35 14.98
C ALA A 110 2.53 13.38 13.96
N TRP A 111 1.99 12.16 13.84
CA TRP A 111 2.43 11.22 12.84
C TRP A 111 2.14 11.74 11.43
N VAL A 112 0.93 12.26 11.18
CA VAL A 112 0.56 12.85 9.88
C VAL A 112 1.52 13.99 9.51
N ASP A 113 1.77 14.91 10.45
CA ASP A 113 2.67 16.04 10.22
C ASP A 113 4.09 15.57 9.86
N THR A 114 4.56 14.54 10.58
CA THR A 114 5.88 13.94 10.32
C THR A 114 5.94 13.29 8.94
N VAL A 115 4.91 12.55 8.53
CA VAL A 115 4.84 11.89 7.22
C VAL A 115 4.79 12.93 6.10
N ALA A 116 3.92 13.94 6.21
CA ALA A 116 3.80 15.01 5.22
C ALA A 116 5.10 15.81 5.09
N GLN A 117 5.69 16.25 6.20
CA GLN A 117 6.98 16.92 6.19
C GLN A 117 8.07 16.07 5.56
N ARG A 118 8.10 14.77 5.85
CA ARG A 118 9.08 13.86 5.28
C ARG A 118 8.90 13.69 3.77
N ALA A 119 7.67 13.63 3.27
CA ALA A 119 7.39 13.59 1.84
C ALA A 119 7.94 14.84 1.11
N ASP A 120 7.71 16.01 1.69
CA ASP A 120 8.23 17.29 1.18
C ASP A 120 9.78 17.33 1.18
N GLU A 121 10.41 16.95 2.31
CA GLU A 121 11.88 16.89 2.44
C GLU A 121 12.53 15.93 1.43
N LEU A 122 11.84 14.85 1.06
CA LEU A 122 12.30 13.89 0.07
C LEU A 122 12.11 14.40 -1.36
N GLY A 123 11.29 15.43 -1.55
CA GLY A 123 10.96 16.01 -2.86
C GLY A 123 10.00 15.13 -3.65
N LEU A 124 9.08 14.43 -2.98
CA LEU A 124 7.99 13.74 -3.64
C LEU A 124 7.03 14.76 -4.27
N SER A 125 6.48 14.43 -5.42
CA SER A 125 5.46 15.27 -6.07
C SER A 125 4.23 15.39 -5.19
N ALA A 126 3.61 16.58 -5.16
CA ALA A 126 2.40 16.80 -4.36
C ALA A 126 1.31 15.79 -4.74
N GLY A 127 0.70 15.17 -3.74
CA GLY A 127 -0.37 14.17 -3.92
C GLY A 127 0.10 12.80 -4.42
N SER A 128 1.41 12.56 -4.58
CA SER A 128 1.91 11.28 -5.06
C SER A 128 2.14 10.22 -3.96
N LEU A 129 1.98 10.58 -2.69
CA LEU A 129 2.12 9.64 -1.57
C LEU A 129 0.75 9.18 -1.08
N THR A 130 0.49 7.89 -1.17
CA THR A 130 -0.70 7.21 -0.63
C THR A 130 -0.32 6.39 0.60
N ILE A 131 -1.11 6.52 1.66
CA ILE A 131 -1.01 5.73 2.87
C ILE A 131 -2.04 4.60 2.78
N GLU A 132 -1.56 3.37 2.81
CA GLU A 132 -2.41 2.18 2.79
C GLU A 132 -2.70 1.73 4.22
N ILE A 133 -3.97 1.50 4.49
CA ILE A 133 -4.50 1.12 5.79
C ILE A 133 -5.16 -0.23 5.61
N THR A 134 -4.74 -1.23 6.37
CA THR A 134 -5.40 -2.52 6.36
C THR A 134 -6.87 -2.40 6.82
N GLU A 135 -7.75 -3.20 6.27
CA GLU A 135 -9.20 -3.18 6.42
C GLU A 135 -9.74 -3.07 7.87
N SER A 136 -8.92 -3.30 8.86
CA SER A 136 -9.35 -3.46 10.26
C SER A 136 -9.02 -2.33 11.22
N PRO A 137 -9.58 -1.11 11.10
CA PRO A 137 -9.84 -0.35 12.31
C PRO A 137 -11.11 -0.91 12.94
N ALA A 138 -11.01 -1.48 14.14
CA ALA A 138 -12.21 -1.87 14.89
C ALA A 138 -13.23 -0.71 14.88
N PRO A 139 -14.54 -0.95 14.65
CA PRO A 139 -15.55 0.12 14.54
C PRO A 139 -15.51 1.15 15.68
N GLN A 140 -15.05 0.73 16.87
CA GLN A 140 -14.92 1.59 18.04
C GLN A 140 -13.80 2.64 17.93
N LEU A 141 -12.86 2.46 17.02
CA LEU A 141 -11.73 3.39 16.79
C LEU A 141 -12.04 4.45 15.72
N LEU A 142 -13.12 4.27 14.93
CA LEU A 142 -13.50 5.14 13.82
C LEU A 142 -13.48 6.64 14.17
N PRO A 143 -14.08 7.14 15.27
CA PRO A 143 -14.11 8.58 15.54
C PRO A 143 -12.71 9.21 15.78
N ARG A 144 -11.77 8.42 16.33
CA ARG A 144 -10.39 8.89 16.57
C ARG A 144 -9.56 8.82 15.31
N VAL A 145 -9.73 7.76 14.53
CA VAL A 145 -9.03 7.54 13.27
C VAL A 145 -9.49 8.56 12.23
N LEU A 146 -10.80 8.85 12.16
CA LEU A 146 -11.36 9.81 11.19
C LEU A 146 -10.67 11.17 11.23
N ALA A 147 -10.54 11.79 12.40
CA ALA A 147 -9.89 13.10 12.52
C ALA A 147 -8.41 13.08 12.05
N VAL A 148 -7.71 11.97 12.25
CA VAL A 148 -6.34 11.78 11.77
C VAL A 148 -6.30 11.63 10.25
N LEU A 149 -7.24 10.87 9.68
CA LEU A 149 -7.34 10.66 8.24
C LEU A 149 -7.75 11.95 7.51
N GLU A 150 -8.69 12.73 8.06
CA GLU A 150 -9.06 14.06 7.55
C GLU A 150 -7.84 15.00 7.52
N ARG A 151 -7.02 14.96 8.58
CA ARG A 151 -5.77 15.72 8.63
C ARG A 151 -4.78 15.26 7.55
N ALA A 152 -4.65 13.96 7.32
CA ALA A 152 -3.80 13.41 6.28
C ALA A 152 -4.24 13.88 4.89
N ARG A 153 -5.54 13.87 4.61
CA ARG A 153 -6.10 14.43 3.37
C ARG A 153 -5.84 15.92 3.23
N ALA A 154 -6.02 16.69 4.31
CA ALA A 154 -5.73 18.13 4.33
C ALA A 154 -4.24 18.43 4.11
N ALA A 155 -3.36 17.51 4.48
CA ALA A 155 -1.92 17.57 4.21
C ALA A 155 -1.54 17.09 2.78
N GLY A 156 -2.52 16.73 1.94
CA GLY A 156 -2.29 16.30 0.56
C GLY A 156 -1.91 14.83 0.39
N LEU A 157 -2.02 14.01 1.45
CA LEU A 157 -1.74 12.57 1.36
C LEU A 157 -2.93 11.83 0.75
N GLY A 158 -2.67 10.86 -0.14
CA GLY A 158 -3.64 9.84 -0.54
C GLY A 158 -3.92 8.88 0.61
N LEU A 159 -5.13 8.34 0.65
CA LEU A 159 -5.53 7.31 1.61
C LEU A 159 -6.17 6.16 0.87
N SER A 160 -5.67 4.95 1.08
CA SER A 160 -6.19 3.71 0.51
C SER A 160 -6.59 2.74 1.60
N ILE A 161 -7.72 2.08 1.44
CA ILE A 161 -8.05 0.87 2.22
C ILE A 161 -7.52 -0.33 1.45
N ASP A 162 -6.72 -1.12 2.15
CA ASP A 162 -6.12 -2.36 1.63
C ASP A 162 -6.95 -3.58 2.01
N ASP A 163 -6.84 -4.66 1.23
CA ASP A 163 -7.47 -5.98 1.46
C ASP A 163 -9.02 -5.94 1.53
N LEU A 164 -9.71 -5.03 0.81
CA LEU A 164 -11.18 -4.96 0.82
C LEU A 164 -11.79 -6.27 0.30
N GLY A 165 -12.58 -6.90 1.16
CA GLY A 165 -13.24 -8.17 0.90
C GLY A 165 -12.59 -9.38 1.58
N ALA A 166 -11.42 -9.20 2.22
CA ALA A 166 -10.81 -10.25 3.05
C ALA A 166 -11.34 -10.28 4.49
N GLY A 167 -12.01 -9.22 4.94
CA GLY A 167 -12.48 -9.04 6.32
C GLY A 167 -13.93 -8.58 6.45
N ASP A 168 -14.24 -7.87 7.54
CA ASP A 168 -15.59 -7.47 7.95
C ASP A 168 -15.94 -6.02 7.53
N THR A 169 -15.14 -5.36 6.71
CA THR A 169 -15.41 -3.97 6.28
C THR A 169 -16.67 -3.91 5.42
N THR A 170 -17.61 -3.09 5.86
CA THR A 170 -18.87 -2.87 5.15
C THR A 170 -18.85 -1.57 4.38
N THR A 171 -19.59 -1.52 3.26
CA THR A 171 -19.77 -0.33 2.44
C THR A 171 -20.09 0.95 3.24
N PRO A 172 -21.02 0.94 4.25
CA PRO A 172 -21.29 2.13 5.06
C PRO A 172 -20.11 2.61 5.91
N MET A 173 -19.18 1.71 6.29
CA MET A 173 -17.99 2.12 7.03
C MET A 173 -17.01 2.90 6.14
N LEU A 174 -16.90 2.51 4.88
CA LEU A 174 -16.05 3.21 3.91
C LEU A 174 -16.55 4.63 3.62
N ASP A 175 -17.87 4.85 3.53
CA ASP A 175 -18.47 6.17 3.26
C ASP A 175 -18.09 7.23 4.30
N ALA A 176 -17.75 6.81 5.52
CA ALA A 176 -17.33 7.71 6.58
C ALA A 176 -15.85 8.12 6.48
N LEU A 177 -15.05 7.45 5.65
CA LEU A 177 -13.61 7.66 5.57
C LEU A 177 -13.24 8.58 4.40
N PRO A 178 -12.29 9.51 4.57
CA PRO A 178 -11.86 10.43 3.52
C PRO A 178 -10.85 9.76 2.56
N LEU A 179 -11.25 8.66 1.95
CA LEU A 179 -10.40 7.86 1.07
C LEU A 179 -10.14 8.56 -0.28
N THR A 180 -9.13 8.11 -0.98
CA THR A 180 -8.84 8.40 -2.39
C THR A 180 -8.81 7.14 -3.23
N GLU A 181 -8.66 5.99 -2.57
CA GLU A 181 -8.47 4.72 -3.24
C GLU A 181 -8.99 3.57 -2.36
N VAL A 182 -9.42 2.50 -2.98
CA VAL A 182 -9.71 1.21 -2.35
C VAL A 182 -9.04 0.11 -3.15
N LYS A 183 -8.43 -0.88 -2.47
CA LYS A 183 -7.79 -2.03 -3.09
C LYS A 183 -8.65 -3.27 -2.83
N ILE A 184 -9.07 -3.91 -3.92
CA ILE A 184 -9.89 -5.13 -3.88
C ILE A 184 -8.96 -6.32 -3.71
N ASP A 185 -9.11 -7.04 -2.60
CA ASP A 185 -8.29 -8.22 -2.31
C ASP A 185 -8.38 -9.29 -3.39
N ARG A 186 -7.30 -10.03 -3.55
CA ARG A 186 -7.19 -11.13 -4.52
C ARG A 186 -8.27 -12.19 -4.36
N SER A 187 -8.80 -12.39 -3.15
CA SER A 187 -9.87 -13.37 -2.90
C SER A 187 -11.16 -13.02 -3.64
N LEU A 188 -11.40 -11.73 -3.94
CA LEU A 188 -12.48 -11.28 -4.81
C LEU A 188 -12.04 -11.14 -6.27
N THR A 189 -10.85 -10.63 -6.52
CA THR A 189 -10.32 -10.43 -7.88
C THR A 189 -10.26 -11.74 -8.66
N GLN A 190 -9.80 -12.82 -8.04
CA GLN A 190 -9.61 -14.13 -8.68
C GLN A 190 -10.87 -14.98 -8.77
N ARG A 191 -11.92 -14.68 -7.99
CA ARG A 191 -13.18 -15.40 -8.04
C ARG A 191 -13.99 -15.05 -9.29
N ALA A 192 -14.55 -16.08 -9.95
CA ALA A 192 -15.35 -15.96 -11.17
C ALA A 192 -16.82 -16.34 -10.95
N ASP A 193 -17.39 -15.95 -9.78
CA ASP A 193 -18.78 -16.23 -9.40
C ASP A 193 -19.57 -14.93 -9.20
N ALA A 194 -20.89 -15.04 -9.21
CA ALA A 194 -21.82 -13.91 -9.12
C ALA A 194 -21.68 -13.13 -7.81
N GLU A 195 -21.37 -13.80 -6.70
CA GLU A 195 -21.21 -13.15 -5.39
C GLU A 195 -20.00 -12.19 -5.41
N ALA A 196 -18.87 -12.63 -5.97
CA ALA A 196 -17.71 -11.78 -6.14
C ALA A 196 -17.97 -10.63 -7.13
N ASP A 197 -18.72 -10.89 -8.22
CA ASP A 197 -19.11 -9.86 -9.17
C ASP A 197 -19.98 -8.78 -8.51
N GLU A 198 -20.94 -9.16 -7.68
CA GLU A 198 -21.81 -8.24 -6.93
C GLU A 198 -21.00 -7.43 -5.90
N ALA A 199 -20.11 -8.10 -5.15
CA ALA A 199 -19.29 -7.44 -4.13
C ALA A 199 -18.35 -6.38 -4.75
N VAL A 200 -17.65 -6.72 -5.84
CA VAL A 200 -16.76 -5.78 -6.54
C VAL A 200 -17.57 -4.66 -7.21
N ALA A 201 -18.72 -4.97 -7.83
CA ALA A 201 -19.57 -3.95 -8.43
C ALA A 201 -20.07 -2.93 -7.39
N ALA A 202 -20.44 -3.39 -6.18
CA ALA A 202 -20.84 -2.50 -5.10
C ALA A 202 -19.70 -1.58 -4.66
N ALA A 203 -18.48 -2.11 -4.52
CA ALA A 203 -17.28 -1.33 -4.19
C ALA A 203 -16.94 -0.29 -5.27
N VAL A 204 -16.99 -0.69 -6.55
CA VAL A 204 -16.75 0.20 -7.69
C VAL A 204 -17.82 1.31 -7.76
N GLU A 205 -19.09 0.98 -7.56
CA GLU A 205 -20.16 1.99 -7.54
C GLU A 205 -19.97 2.99 -6.39
N GLN A 206 -19.59 2.51 -5.21
CA GLN A 206 -19.28 3.37 -4.07
C GLN A 206 -18.07 4.25 -4.36
N ALA A 207 -16.99 3.69 -4.88
CA ALA A 207 -15.81 4.44 -5.25
C ALA A 207 -16.12 5.56 -6.26
N ARG A 208 -16.93 5.28 -7.28
CA ARG A 208 -17.38 6.31 -8.24
C ARG A 208 -18.18 7.44 -7.60
N ARG A 209 -19.06 7.13 -6.62
CA ARG A 209 -19.81 8.17 -5.90
C ARG A 209 -18.93 9.09 -5.08
N ASN A 210 -17.82 8.57 -4.57
CA ASN A 210 -16.90 9.27 -3.69
C ASN A 210 -15.62 9.76 -4.41
N GLU A 211 -15.52 9.56 -5.73
CA GLU A 211 -14.35 9.93 -6.54
C GLU A 211 -13.06 9.21 -6.11
N TRP A 212 -13.17 7.95 -5.66
CA TRP A 212 -12.02 7.10 -5.33
C TRP A 212 -11.58 6.26 -6.53
N SER A 213 -10.29 5.94 -6.62
CA SER A 213 -9.79 4.91 -7.52
C SER A 213 -10.02 3.51 -6.95
N VAL A 214 -10.20 2.54 -7.82
CA VAL A 214 -10.31 1.12 -7.45
C VAL A 214 -9.13 0.35 -8.03
N VAL A 215 -8.33 -0.27 -7.17
CA VAL A 215 -7.21 -1.14 -7.56
C VAL A 215 -7.63 -2.59 -7.39
N ALA A 216 -7.52 -3.41 -8.43
CA ALA A 216 -7.67 -4.85 -8.33
C ALA A 216 -6.32 -5.50 -7.99
N GLU A 217 -6.26 -6.22 -6.88
CA GLU A 217 -5.06 -6.93 -6.45
C GLU A 217 -5.03 -8.40 -6.89
N GLY A 218 -3.83 -8.97 -6.90
CA GLY A 218 -3.66 -10.40 -7.18
C GLY A 218 -4.01 -10.79 -8.61
N ILE A 219 -3.82 -9.91 -9.59
CA ILE A 219 -3.96 -10.23 -11.01
C ILE A 219 -2.80 -11.15 -11.40
N GLU A 220 -3.07 -12.47 -11.52
CA GLU A 220 -2.08 -13.50 -11.83
C GLU A 220 -2.25 -14.08 -13.22
N THR A 221 -3.45 -13.95 -13.81
CA THR A 221 -3.77 -14.47 -15.14
C THR A 221 -4.41 -13.39 -16.02
N HIS A 222 -4.40 -13.61 -17.34
CA HIS A 222 -5.12 -12.73 -18.27
C HIS A 222 -6.62 -12.72 -18.00
N ASP A 223 -7.20 -13.82 -17.52
CA ASP A 223 -8.62 -13.88 -17.15
C ASP A 223 -8.91 -13.00 -15.93
N ASP A 224 -7.99 -12.90 -14.97
CA ASP A 224 -8.13 -11.98 -13.83
C ASP A 224 -8.08 -10.51 -14.31
N LEU A 225 -7.15 -10.19 -15.20
CA LEU A 225 -7.01 -8.86 -15.79
C LEU A 225 -8.30 -8.43 -16.52
N GLU A 226 -8.81 -9.27 -17.39
CA GLU A 226 -10.03 -9.02 -18.14
C GLU A 226 -11.26 -8.93 -17.21
N ARG A 227 -11.27 -9.70 -16.14
CA ARG A 227 -12.33 -9.65 -15.11
C ARG A 227 -12.28 -8.34 -14.33
N ALA A 228 -11.10 -7.90 -13.87
CA ALA A 228 -10.93 -6.63 -13.19
C ALA A 228 -11.42 -5.46 -14.06
N ARG A 229 -11.06 -5.44 -15.35
CA ARG A 229 -11.56 -4.45 -16.33
C ARG A 229 -13.08 -4.47 -16.48
N ARG A 230 -13.66 -5.66 -16.69
CA ARG A 230 -15.13 -5.78 -16.87
C ARG A 230 -15.89 -5.34 -15.61
N ARG A 231 -15.33 -5.55 -14.42
CA ARG A 231 -15.88 -5.10 -13.14
C ARG A 231 -15.72 -3.60 -12.92
N GLY A 232 -14.91 -2.92 -13.75
CA GLY A 232 -14.74 -1.48 -13.73
C GLY A 232 -13.69 -1.00 -12.72
N CYS A 233 -12.71 -1.84 -12.38
CA CYS A 233 -11.54 -1.40 -11.62
C CYS A 233 -10.69 -0.46 -12.50
N ASP A 234 -10.18 0.62 -11.89
CA ASP A 234 -9.41 1.64 -12.59
C ASP A 234 -7.95 1.22 -12.77
N ARG A 235 -7.42 0.52 -11.75
CA ARG A 235 -6.02 0.09 -11.66
C ARG A 235 -5.91 -1.38 -11.30
N GLY A 236 -4.72 -1.93 -11.52
CA GLY A 236 -4.43 -3.31 -11.19
C GLY A 236 -3.00 -3.55 -10.74
N GLN A 237 -2.85 -4.52 -9.84
CA GLN A 237 -1.60 -5.00 -9.28
C GLN A 237 -1.62 -6.53 -9.22
N GLY A 238 -0.50 -7.18 -9.51
CA GLY A 238 -0.41 -8.63 -9.43
C GLY A 238 0.76 -9.20 -10.24
N PHE A 239 1.00 -10.50 -10.08
CA PHE A 239 2.18 -11.15 -10.66
C PHE A 239 2.18 -11.23 -12.18
N LEU A 240 1.03 -11.12 -12.83
CA LEU A 240 0.93 -11.00 -14.28
C LEU A 240 1.51 -9.68 -14.78
N LEU A 241 1.24 -8.58 -14.04
CA LEU A 241 1.62 -7.22 -14.38
C LEU A 241 3.05 -6.89 -13.92
N GLY A 242 3.41 -7.35 -12.71
CA GLY A 242 4.74 -7.20 -12.13
C GLY A 242 4.79 -7.77 -10.72
N LYS A 243 5.82 -8.55 -10.45
CA LYS A 243 6.12 -9.00 -9.08
C LYS A 243 6.80 -7.90 -8.30
N PRO A 244 6.75 -7.94 -6.95
CA PRO A 244 7.66 -7.13 -6.15
C PRO A 244 9.10 -7.31 -6.62
N MET A 245 9.80 -6.21 -6.89
CA MET A 245 11.14 -6.22 -7.46
C MET A 245 12.04 -5.15 -6.85
N PRO A 246 13.36 -5.32 -6.87
CA PRO A 246 14.31 -4.28 -6.46
C PRO A 246 14.20 -3.03 -7.34
N ALA A 247 14.60 -1.88 -6.79
CA ALA A 247 14.58 -0.60 -7.51
C ALA A 247 15.31 -0.63 -8.86
N SER A 248 16.39 -1.41 -8.98
CA SER A 248 17.14 -1.54 -10.24
C SER A 248 16.32 -2.18 -11.35
N GLU A 249 15.51 -3.19 -11.03
CA GLU A 249 14.65 -3.85 -12.00
C GLU A 249 13.49 -2.95 -12.41
N LEU A 250 12.88 -2.26 -11.45
CA LEU A 250 11.82 -1.31 -11.77
C LEU A 250 12.36 -0.13 -12.60
N THR A 251 13.57 0.36 -12.34
CA THR A 251 14.19 1.39 -13.18
C THR A 251 14.33 0.93 -14.63
N ALA A 252 14.71 -0.34 -14.85
CA ALA A 252 14.77 -0.90 -16.20
C ALA A 252 13.39 -0.95 -16.87
N LEU A 253 12.34 -1.34 -16.12
CA LEU A 253 10.95 -1.34 -16.60
C LEU A 253 10.48 0.08 -16.99
N LEU A 254 10.78 1.09 -16.17
CA LEU A 254 10.39 2.48 -16.44
C LEU A 254 11.10 3.09 -17.67
N SER A 255 12.23 2.51 -18.05
CA SER A 255 13.08 3.02 -19.16
C SER A 255 12.82 2.29 -20.49
N ALA A 256 12.01 1.23 -20.47
CA ALA A 256 11.67 0.44 -21.65
C ALA A 256 10.58 1.08 -22.50
#